data_7eb891943c2edc9399d1cfcb1c3e00e0
#
_entry.id   7eb891943c2edc9399d1cfcb1c3e00e0
#
_cell.length_a   1.000
_cell.length_b   1.000
_cell.length_c   1.000
_cell.angle_alpha   90.00
_cell.angle_beta   90.00
_cell.angle_gamma   90.00
#
_symmetry.space_group_name_H-M   'P 1'
#
loop_
_entity.id
_entity.type
_entity.pdbx_description
1 polymer ?
#
loop_
_entity_poly.entity_id
_entity_poly.type
_entity_poly.pdbx_seq_one_letter_code
_entity_poly.pdbx_strand_id
1 'polypeptide(L)'
;MCIRDSIKIPEDVYVEGGDVLLWNDYIFVGTYLGDDFKQYKTARTNMQAVEFLRNHFPNKKVVAFDLHKSDEDPYKGILHLDCTFQPVGKDKAIIYKDGFRKEDEYQYLVELFGEENLFHVTEEEMYWMTPNVFSISPTVVVSEKNFTRLNTHLQEKWGIEVEAVNYREVSKMGGLLRCSTLPLYRIDEK
;
A
#
# COMPACT_ATOMS: atom_id res chain seq x y z
N MET A 1 18.85 -1.38 -16.68
CA MET A 1 18.40 -0.98 -15.31
C MET A 1 19.54 -1.30 -14.37
N CYS A 2 20.21 -0.30 -13.81
CA CYS A 2 21.23 -0.53 -12.77
C CYS A 2 20.51 -0.68 -11.44
N ILE A 3 20.38 -1.90 -10.96
CA ILE A 3 20.00 -2.16 -9.57
C ILE A 3 21.23 -1.81 -8.74
N ARG A 4 21.14 -0.77 -7.90
CA ARG A 4 22.27 -0.31 -7.07
C ARG A 4 22.63 -1.30 -5.98
N ASP A 5 21.58 -1.92 -5.39
CA ASP A 5 21.74 -2.92 -4.33
C ASP A 5 20.74 -4.03 -4.52
N SER A 6 21.15 -5.24 -4.19
CA SER A 6 20.28 -6.40 -4.14
C SER A 6 20.55 -7.19 -2.86
N ILE A 7 19.50 -7.64 -2.21
CA ILE A 7 19.59 -8.46 -1.01
C ILE A 7 19.13 -9.86 -1.40
N LYS A 8 19.97 -10.87 -1.12
CA LYS A 8 19.55 -12.26 -1.28
C LYS A 8 18.66 -12.64 -0.10
N ILE A 9 17.41 -12.96 -0.41
CA ILE A 9 16.44 -13.46 0.58
C ILE A 9 16.55 -14.98 0.73
N PRO A 10 16.31 -15.56 1.94
CA PRO A 10 16.18 -17.00 2.16
C PRO A 10 15.04 -17.62 1.34
N GLU A 11 15.11 -18.92 1.09
CA GLU A 11 14.13 -19.63 0.25
C GLU A 11 12.71 -19.69 0.84
N ASP A 12 12.58 -19.58 2.16
CA ASP A 12 11.31 -19.58 2.90
C ASP A 12 10.71 -18.19 3.09
N VAL A 13 11.40 -17.14 2.63
CA VAL A 13 10.94 -15.75 2.68
C VAL A 13 10.24 -15.39 1.37
N TYR A 14 8.95 -15.11 1.46
CA TYR A 14 8.12 -14.62 0.35
C TYR A 14 7.73 -13.18 0.60
N VAL A 15 8.07 -12.28 -0.32
CA VAL A 15 7.75 -10.85 -0.23
C VAL A 15 7.52 -10.26 -1.62
N GLU A 16 6.45 -9.48 -1.77
CA GLU A 16 6.18 -8.70 -2.96
C GLU A 16 6.17 -7.19 -2.65
N GLY A 17 6.62 -6.39 -3.62
CA GLY A 17 6.83 -4.95 -3.41
C GLY A 17 5.56 -4.15 -3.10
N GLY A 18 4.39 -4.61 -3.55
CA GLY A 18 3.10 -3.98 -3.23
C GLY A 18 2.68 -4.14 -1.77
N ASP A 19 3.24 -5.13 -1.07
CA ASP A 19 3.04 -5.34 0.37
C ASP A 19 4.02 -4.55 1.25
N VAL A 20 5.00 -3.86 0.67
CA VAL A 20 6.03 -3.13 1.44
C VAL A 20 5.93 -1.63 1.17
N LEU A 21 5.46 -0.89 2.15
CA LEU A 21 5.30 0.56 2.06
C LEU A 21 6.22 1.28 3.05
N LEU A 22 6.88 2.31 2.57
CA LEU A 22 7.77 3.14 3.38
C LEU A 22 7.09 4.45 3.77
N TRP A 23 7.19 4.81 5.04
CA TRP A 23 6.74 6.12 5.52
C TRP A 23 7.57 6.53 6.75
N ASN A 24 8.31 7.62 6.65
CA ASN A 24 9.22 8.09 7.69
C ASN A 24 10.14 6.94 8.19
N ASP A 25 10.09 6.63 9.48
CA ASP A 25 10.85 5.53 10.10
C ASP A 25 10.10 4.18 10.08
N TYR A 26 8.98 4.11 9.38
CA TYR A 26 8.19 2.89 9.28
C TYR A 26 8.44 2.12 8.00
N ILE A 27 8.35 0.80 8.10
CA ILE A 27 8.13 -0.14 7.01
C ILE A 27 6.81 -0.85 7.33
N PHE A 28 5.76 -0.55 6.59
CA PHE A 28 4.49 -1.25 6.70
C PHE A 28 4.50 -2.46 5.77
N VAL A 29 4.07 -3.62 6.28
CA VAL A 29 4.11 -4.88 5.53
C VAL A 29 2.74 -5.55 5.55
N GLY A 30 2.12 -5.70 4.38
CA GLY A 30 0.91 -6.51 4.21
C GLY A 30 1.27 -7.99 4.27
N THR A 31 0.50 -8.77 5.02
CA THR A 31 0.69 -10.23 5.13
C THR A 31 -0.64 -10.97 5.10
N TYR A 32 -0.59 -12.28 5.19
CA TYR A 32 -1.71 -13.13 5.53
C TYR A 32 -1.26 -14.17 6.56
N LEU A 33 -1.95 -14.19 7.70
CA LEU A 33 -1.58 -15.04 8.86
C LEU A 33 -2.45 -16.30 8.99
N GLY A 34 -3.29 -16.62 8.01
CA GLY A 34 -4.09 -17.85 8.00
C GLY A 34 -3.22 -19.08 7.77
N ASP A 35 -3.62 -20.22 8.37
CA ASP A 35 -2.95 -21.53 8.20
C ASP A 35 -3.03 -22.03 6.75
N ASP A 36 -3.94 -21.48 5.98
CA ASP A 36 -4.21 -21.75 4.57
C ASP A 36 -3.48 -20.81 3.60
N PHE A 37 -2.43 -20.13 4.05
CA PHE A 37 -1.60 -19.20 3.24
C PHE A 37 -1.30 -19.75 1.83
N LYS A 38 -0.92 -21.02 1.73
CA LYS A 38 -0.53 -21.64 0.46
C LYS A 38 -1.71 -21.95 -0.48
N GLN A 39 -2.95 -21.83 0.00
CA GLN A 39 -4.16 -22.06 -0.79
C GLN A 39 -4.58 -20.81 -1.59
N TYR A 40 -4.23 -19.63 -1.09
CA TYR A 40 -4.55 -18.37 -1.75
C TYR A 40 -3.44 -17.91 -2.70
N LYS A 41 -3.78 -17.68 -3.97
CA LYS A 41 -2.88 -17.07 -4.96
C LYS A 41 -2.57 -15.60 -4.62
N THR A 42 -3.44 -14.97 -3.86
CA THR A 42 -3.32 -13.58 -3.41
C THR A 42 -2.51 -13.43 -2.12
N ALA A 43 -2.19 -14.52 -1.40
CA ALA A 43 -1.32 -14.50 -0.23
C ALA A 43 0.15 -14.65 -0.66
N ARG A 44 0.88 -13.53 -0.77
CA ARG A 44 2.20 -13.49 -1.42
C ARG A 44 3.33 -12.99 -0.54
N THR A 45 3.02 -12.46 0.64
CA THR A 45 4.01 -12.02 1.62
C THR A 45 3.74 -12.70 2.96
N ASN A 46 4.73 -13.39 3.50
CA ASN A 46 4.60 -14.19 4.71
C ASN A 46 5.27 -13.53 5.93
N MET A 47 5.05 -14.10 7.13
CA MET A 47 5.67 -13.58 8.37
C MET A 47 7.18 -13.68 8.39
N GLN A 48 7.77 -14.66 7.70
CA GLN A 48 9.23 -14.77 7.56
C GLN A 48 9.81 -13.53 6.86
N ALA A 49 9.06 -12.94 5.91
CA ALA A 49 9.45 -11.68 5.30
C ALA A 49 9.44 -10.51 6.29
N VAL A 50 8.47 -10.45 7.19
CA VAL A 50 8.41 -9.41 8.25
C VAL A 50 9.62 -9.51 9.17
N GLU A 51 9.94 -10.71 9.64
CA GLU A 51 11.12 -10.94 10.49
C GLU A 51 12.43 -10.65 9.75
N PHE A 52 12.52 -11.04 8.48
CA PHE A 52 13.66 -10.72 7.63
C PHE A 52 13.86 -9.20 7.52
N LEU A 53 12.79 -8.44 7.26
CA LEU A 53 12.85 -6.98 7.16
C LEU A 53 13.20 -6.32 8.51
N ARG A 54 12.67 -6.81 9.63
CA ARG A 54 13.04 -6.34 10.98
C ARG A 54 14.53 -6.50 11.26
N ASN A 55 15.08 -7.65 10.93
CA ASN A 55 16.50 -7.93 11.14
C ASN A 55 17.40 -7.14 10.19
N HIS A 56 16.94 -6.93 8.94
CA HIS A 56 17.71 -6.23 7.92
C HIS A 56 17.70 -4.71 8.09
N PHE A 57 16.61 -4.15 8.61
CA PHE A 57 16.43 -2.71 8.84
C PHE A 57 16.20 -2.38 10.32
N PRO A 58 17.21 -2.60 11.20
CA PRO A 58 17.06 -2.47 12.67
C PRO A 58 16.72 -1.03 13.12
N ASN A 59 16.96 -0.04 12.28
CA ASN A 59 16.66 1.37 12.55
C ASN A 59 15.24 1.78 12.07
N LYS A 60 14.46 0.84 11.49
CA LYS A 60 13.11 1.08 11.04
C LYS A 60 12.09 0.31 11.91
N LYS A 61 10.91 0.89 12.07
CA LYS A 61 9.77 0.23 12.72
C LYS A 61 9.02 -0.59 11.69
N VAL A 62 9.22 -1.90 11.69
CA VAL A 62 8.52 -2.82 10.78
C VAL A 62 7.20 -3.27 11.42
N VAL A 63 6.09 -2.85 10.83
CA VAL A 63 4.72 -3.15 11.29
C VAL A 63 4.02 -4.01 10.25
N ALA A 64 3.51 -5.16 10.68
CA ALA A 64 2.78 -6.09 9.81
C ALA A 64 1.26 -5.91 9.97
N PHE A 65 0.53 -6.09 8.87
CA PHE A 65 -0.93 -6.06 8.82
C PHE A 65 -1.45 -7.33 8.18
N ASP A 66 -2.43 -7.98 8.83
CA ASP A 66 -3.09 -9.18 8.34
C ASP A 66 -4.25 -8.80 7.42
N LEU A 67 -4.14 -9.10 6.13
CA LEU A 67 -5.06 -8.65 5.10
C LEU A 67 -6.06 -9.75 4.72
N HIS A 68 -7.30 -9.35 4.40
CA HIS A 68 -8.28 -10.27 3.84
C HIS A 68 -7.83 -10.80 2.48
N LYS A 69 -7.96 -12.12 2.27
CA LYS A 69 -7.64 -12.77 1.01
C LYS A 69 -8.87 -13.48 0.46
N SER A 70 -9.06 -13.35 -0.84
CA SER A 70 -10.04 -14.11 -1.61
C SER A 70 -9.54 -14.26 -3.04
N ASP A 71 -9.55 -15.46 -3.58
CA ASP A 71 -9.26 -15.72 -4.98
C ASP A 71 -10.54 -15.74 -5.84
N GLU A 72 -11.71 -15.68 -5.21
CA GLU A 72 -13.02 -15.82 -5.87
C GLU A 72 -13.79 -14.50 -5.91
N ASP A 73 -13.76 -13.71 -4.84
CA ASP A 73 -14.50 -12.46 -4.71
C ASP A 73 -13.53 -11.26 -4.72
N PRO A 74 -13.49 -10.48 -5.81
CA PRO A 74 -12.57 -9.34 -5.93
C PRO A 74 -12.91 -8.18 -5.00
N TYR A 75 -14.11 -8.15 -4.41
CA TYR A 75 -14.48 -7.15 -3.41
C TYR A 75 -13.98 -7.51 -2.00
N LYS A 76 -13.64 -8.77 -1.77
CA LYS A 76 -13.19 -9.29 -0.46
C LYS A 76 -11.73 -9.70 -0.42
N GLY A 77 -11.06 -9.70 -1.58
CA GLY A 77 -9.66 -10.07 -1.68
C GLY A 77 -8.75 -8.85 -1.84
N ILE A 78 -7.85 -8.65 -0.88
CA ILE A 78 -6.81 -7.64 -0.97
C ILE A 78 -5.54 -8.31 -1.50
N LEU A 79 -5.11 -7.94 -2.71
CA LEU A 79 -3.90 -8.52 -3.31
C LEU A 79 -2.65 -8.12 -2.50
N HIS A 80 -2.41 -6.83 -2.35
CA HIS A 80 -1.29 -6.26 -1.61
C HIS A 80 -1.73 -5.12 -0.68
N LEU A 81 -0.86 -4.70 0.23
CA LEU A 81 -1.12 -3.60 1.14
C LEU A 81 -1.45 -2.30 0.39
N ASP A 82 -0.77 -2.01 -0.72
CA ASP A 82 -0.99 -0.82 -1.54
C ASP A 82 -2.36 -0.79 -2.26
N CYS A 83 -3.13 -1.87 -2.19
CA CYS A 83 -4.52 -1.90 -2.65
C CYS A 83 -5.52 -1.47 -1.57
N THR A 84 -5.13 -1.43 -0.31
CA THR A 84 -6.00 -1.08 0.82
C THR A 84 -5.48 0.09 1.64
N PHE A 85 -4.18 0.36 1.60
CA PHE A 85 -3.54 1.42 2.37
C PHE A 85 -2.38 2.02 1.57
N GLN A 86 -2.33 3.36 1.50
CA GLN A 86 -1.25 4.07 0.82
C GLN A 86 -0.94 5.38 1.53
N PRO A 87 0.23 5.53 2.16
CA PRO A 87 0.72 6.82 2.61
C PRO A 87 0.93 7.79 1.45
N VAL A 88 0.49 9.02 1.61
CA VAL A 88 0.67 10.12 0.66
C VAL A 88 1.05 11.41 1.38
N GLY A 89 1.71 12.32 0.69
CA GLY A 89 2.17 13.55 1.34
C GLY A 89 3.20 13.27 2.43
N LYS A 90 3.19 14.09 3.48
CA LYS A 90 4.07 13.92 4.66
C LYS A 90 3.42 13.06 5.75
N ASP A 91 2.12 13.26 5.97
CA ASP A 91 1.37 12.78 7.14
C ASP A 91 -0.05 12.31 6.79
N LYS A 92 -0.36 12.08 5.53
CA LYS A 92 -1.68 11.67 5.05
C LYS A 92 -1.66 10.22 4.58
N ALA A 93 -2.83 9.57 4.56
CA ALA A 93 -2.96 8.26 3.95
C ALA A 93 -4.36 8.03 3.35
N ILE A 94 -4.40 7.20 2.33
CA ILE A 94 -5.63 6.66 1.75
C ILE A 94 -5.81 5.27 2.35
N ILE A 95 -7.02 4.94 2.85
CA ILE A 95 -7.25 3.70 3.58
C ILE A 95 -8.62 3.10 3.28
N TYR A 96 -8.66 1.77 3.13
CA TYR A 96 -9.86 0.96 3.12
C TYR A 96 -9.89 0.07 4.37
N LYS A 97 -10.81 0.36 5.30
CA LYS A 97 -10.90 -0.30 6.60
C LYS A 97 -11.07 -1.81 6.48
N ASP A 98 -12.02 -2.25 5.65
CA ASP A 98 -12.41 -3.67 5.56
C ASP A 98 -11.38 -4.52 4.79
N GLY A 99 -10.23 -3.96 4.43
CA GLY A 99 -9.08 -4.71 3.92
C GLY A 99 -8.27 -5.40 5.02
N PHE A 100 -8.38 -4.95 6.26
CA PHE A 100 -7.68 -5.49 7.43
C PHE A 100 -8.53 -6.56 8.11
N ARG A 101 -7.93 -7.70 8.45
CA ARG A 101 -8.61 -8.78 9.16
C ARG A 101 -8.84 -8.46 10.64
N LYS A 102 -8.08 -7.54 11.19
CA LYS A 102 -8.12 -7.17 12.61
C LYS A 102 -8.41 -5.69 12.77
N GLU A 103 -9.42 -5.38 13.56
CA GLU A 103 -9.84 -4.00 13.85
C GLU A 103 -8.72 -3.20 14.54
N ASP A 104 -7.93 -3.81 15.42
CA ASP A 104 -6.83 -3.15 16.12
C ASP A 104 -5.70 -2.72 15.20
N GLU A 105 -5.47 -3.44 14.10
CA GLU A 105 -4.49 -3.05 13.07
C GLU A 105 -4.94 -1.80 12.30
N TYR A 106 -6.23 -1.70 11.98
CA TYR A 106 -6.81 -0.49 11.41
C TYR A 106 -6.77 0.67 12.40
N GLN A 107 -7.18 0.45 13.66
CA GLN A 107 -7.15 1.48 14.71
C GLN A 107 -5.73 2.00 14.97
N TYR A 108 -4.73 1.14 14.91
CA TYR A 108 -3.33 1.55 14.96
C TYR A 108 -2.97 2.60 13.89
N LEU A 109 -3.44 2.43 12.66
CA LEU A 109 -3.22 3.41 11.59
C LEU A 109 -4.00 4.71 11.82
N VAL A 110 -5.24 4.61 12.34
CA VAL A 110 -6.02 5.80 12.73
C VAL A 110 -5.31 6.61 13.81
N GLU A 111 -4.77 5.95 14.84
CA GLU A 111 -4.01 6.61 15.92
C GLU A 111 -2.70 7.22 15.40
N LEU A 112 -2.04 6.53 14.46
CA LEU A 112 -0.74 6.95 13.94
C LEU A 112 -0.83 8.17 13.02
N PHE A 113 -1.85 8.23 12.16
CA PHE A 113 -2.03 9.30 11.17
C PHE A 113 -2.96 10.41 11.66
N GLY A 114 -3.89 10.11 12.57
CA GLY A 114 -5.03 10.96 12.90
C GLY A 114 -6.17 10.82 11.89
N GLU A 115 -7.41 10.72 12.38
CA GLU A 115 -8.61 10.52 11.55
C GLU A 115 -8.75 11.60 10.46
N GLU A 116 -8.39 12.84 10.77
CA GLU A 116 -8.44 13.99 9.85
C GLU A 116 -7.44 13.89 8.68
N ASN A 117 -6.45 13.04 8.81
CA ASN A 117 -5.40 12.79 7.81
C ASN A 117 -5.63 11.52 7.01
N LEU A 118 -6.78 10.86 7.19
CA LEU A 118 -7.15 9.66 6.48
C LEU A 118 -8.25 9.94 5.44
N PHE A 119 -8.04 9.46 4.23
CA PHE A 119 -9.07 9.40 3.21
C PHE A 119 -9.62 7.97 3.14
N HIS A 120 -10.85 7.80 3.66
CA HIS A 120 -11.51 6.50 3.65
C HIS A 120 -12.13 6.21 2.28
N VAL A 121 -11.72 5.14 1.65
CA VAL A 121 -12.30 4.66 0.40
C VAL A 121 -13.48 3.73 0.67
N THR A 122 -14.43 3.74 -0.25
CA THR A 122 -15.55 2.78 -0.24
C THR A 122 -15.11 1.43 -0.81
N GLU A 123 -15.94 0.40 -0.64
CA GLU A 123 -15.71 -0.93 -1.24
C GLU A 123 -15.56 -0.85 -2.77
N GLU A 124 -16.42 -0.06 -3.44
CA GLU A 124 -16.32 0.15 -4.88
C GLU A 124 -15.03 0.86 -5.29
N GLU A 125 -14.61 1.87 -4.53
CA GLU A 125 -13.33 2.55 -4.77
C GLU A 125 -12.14 1.62 -4.54
N MET A 126 -12.19 0.76 -3.53
CA MET A 126 -11.17 -0.27 -3.32
C MET A 126 -11.11 -1.24 -4.51
N TYR A 127 -12.26 -1.73 -4.97
CA TYR A 127 -12.33 -2.60 -6.16
C TYR A 127 -11.68 -1.96 -7.40
N TRP A 128 -11.82 -0.66 -7.60
CA TRP A 128 -11.15 0.09 -8.66
C TRP A 128 -9.72 0.49 -8.32
N MET A 129 -9.17 0.00 -7.21
CA MET A 129 -7.81 0.25 -6.75
C MET A 129 -7.51 1.73 -6.47
N THR A 130 -8.48 2.47 -5.91
CA THR A 130 -8.30 3.88 -5.58
C THR A 130 -7.11 4.16 -4.65
N PRO A 131 -6.74 3.32 -3.66
CA PRO A 131 -5.53 3.54 -2.88
C PRO A 131 -4.23 3.43 -3.67
N ASN A 132 -4.23 2.73 -4.80
CA ASN A 132 -3.03 2.40 -5.56
C ASN A 132 -2.51 3.56 -6.42
N VAL A 133 -2.40 4.74 -5.83
CA VAL A 133 -1.81 5.95 -6.41
C VAL A 133 -0.27 5.93 -6.31
N PHE A 134 0.40 6.80 -7.04
CA PHE A 134 1.85 6.93 -7.00
C PHE A 134 2.28 8.33 -6.55
N SER A 135 2.84 8.44 -5.34
CA SER A 135 3.43 9.69 -4.84
C SER A 135 4.78 9.94 -5.49
N ILE A 136 4.90 11.03 -6.25
CA ILE A 136 6.16 11.51 -6.81
C ILE A 136 6.96 12.24 -5.72
N SER A 137 6.28 13.06 -4.94
CA SER A 137 6.84 13.87 -3.86
C SER A 137 5.83 14.03 -2.72
N PRO A 138 6.19 14.68 -1.61
CA PRO A 138 5.22 15.02 -0.57
C PRO A 138 4.07 15.93 -1.01
N THR A 139 4.20 16.59 -2.16
CA THR A 139 3.21 17.56 -2.66
C THR A 139 2.60 17.18 -3.99
N VAL A 140 3.03 16.06 -4.63
CA VAL A 140 2.57 15.64 -5.95
C VAL A 140 2.24 14.16 -5.97
N VAL A 141 1.03 13.82 -6.42
CA VAL A 141 0.55 12.45 -6.56
C VAL A 141 0.04 12.22 -7.99
N VAL A 142 0.48 11.13 -8.62
CA VAL A 142 -0.13 10.61 -9.84
C VAL A 142 -1.32 9.75 -9.46
N SER A 143 -2.48 10.06 -10.02
CA SER A 143 -3.74 9.38 -9.73
C SER A 143 -4.51 9.06 -11.01
N GLU A 144 -5.41 8.10 -10.96
CA GLU A 144 -6.29 7.79 -12.08
C GLU A 144 -7.36 8.89 -12.21
N LYS A 145 -7.60 9.31 -13.46
CA LYS A 145 -8.46 10.44 -13.79
C LYS A 145 -9.90 10.31 -13.25
N ASN A 146 -10.44 9.09 -13.21
CA ASN A 146 -11.82 8.86 -12.77
C ASN A 146 -11.99 8.78 -11.24
N PHE A 147 -10.90 8.86 -10.46
CA PHE A 147 -10.97 8.92 -9.00
C PHE A 147 -11.35 10.32 -8.51
N THR A 148 -12.49 10.81 -8.99
CA THR A 148 -12.89 12.22 -8.80
C THR A 148 -12.97 12.62 -7.33
N ARG A 149 -13.53 11.79 -6.46
CA ARG A 149 -13.66 12.07 -5.02
C ARG A 149 -12.27 12.16 -4.34
N LEU A 150 -11.38 11.20 -4.63
CA LEU A 150 -10.01 11.23 -4.13
C LEU A 150 -9.24 12.43 -4.67
N ASN A 151 -9.25 12.65 -5.99
CA ASN A 151 -8.50 13.72 -6.64
C ASN A 151 -8.92 15.11 -6.12
N THR A 152 -10.22 15.34 -5.96
CA THR A 152 -10.74 16.56 -5.34
C THR A 152 -10.28 16.71 -3.89
N HIS A 153 -10.31 15.62 -3.09
CA HIS A 153 -9.88 15.66 -1.71
C HIS A 153 -8.38 15.96 -1.58
N LEU A 154 -7.53 15.31 -2.39
CA LEU A 154 -6.09 15.55 -2.43
C LEU A 154 -5.79 17.05 -2.70
N GLN A 155 -6.46 17.64 -3.68
CA GLN A 155 -6.23 19.03 -4.10
C GLN A 155 -6.84 20.03 -3.13
N GLU A 156 -8.13 19.90 -2.80
CA GLU A 156 -8.87 20.94 -2.06
C GLU A 156 -8.70 20.86 -0.54
N LYS A 157 -8.51 19.65 0.01
CA LYS A 157 -8.39 19.45 1.45
C LYS A 157 -6.94 19.34 1.91
N TRP A 158 -6.11 18.64 1.13
CA TRP A 158 -4.73 18.39 1.53
C TRP A 158 -3.70 19.25 0.78
N GLY A 159 -4.11 20.02 -0.24
CA GLY A 159 -3.22 20.88 -1.01
C GLY A 159 -2.16 20.09 -1.80
N ILE A 160 -2.44 18.84 -2.11
CA ILE A 160 -1.56 17.97 -2.88
C ILE A 160 -1.92 18.11 -4.37
N GLU A 161 -0.95 18.43 -5.19
CA GLU A 161 -1.10 18.47 -6.64
C GLU A 161 -1.37 17.07 -7.20
N VAL A 162 -2.34 16.95 -8.09
CA VAL A 162 -2.73 15.68 -8.70
C VAL A 162 -2.44 15.68 -10.18
N GLU A 163 -1.54 14.81 -10.60
CA GLU A 163 -1.30 14.46 -11.99
C GLU A 163 -2.27 13.35 -12.41
N ALA A 164 -3.41 13.76 -12.98
CA ALA A 164 -4.48 12.84 -13.33
C ALA A 164 -4.24 12.19 -14.70
N VAL A 165 -4.09 10.86 -14.72
CA VAL A 165 -3.82 10.07 -15.93
C VAL A 165 -4.94 9.08 -16.25
N ASN A 166 -5.09 8.73 -17.53
CA ASN A 166 -6.00 7.67 -17.95
C ASN A 166 -5.30 6.30 -17.77
N TYR A 167 -5.61 5.60 -16.68
CA TYR A 167 -4.93 4.35 -16.35
C TYR A 167 -5.90 3.21 -15.97
N ARG A 168 -7.21 3.46 -16.00
CA ARG A 168 -8.26 2.53 -15.56
C ARG A 168 -8.22 1.17 -16.26
N GLU A 169 -7.87 1.11 -17.52
CA GLU A 169 -7.83 -0.15 -18.26
C GLU A 169 -6.73 -1.10 -17.72
N VAL A 170 -5.66 -0.55 -17.12
CA VAL A 170 -4.59 -1.34 -16.51
C VAL A 170 -5.08 -2.03 -15.23
N SER A 171 -5.96 -1.38 -14.44
CA SER A 171 -6.50 -1.96 -13.20
C SER A 171 -7.25 -3.28 -13.42
N LYS A 172 -7.83 -3.48 -14.59
CA LYS A 172 -8.50 -4.72 -14.98
C LYS A 172 -7.57 -5.93 -15.04
N MET A 173 -6.26 -5.69 -15.08
CA MET A 173 -5.21 -6.72 -15.05
C MET A 173 -4.66 -6.97 -13.65
N GLY A 174 -5.25 -6.39 -12.61
CA GLY A 174 -4.88 -6.62 -11.22
C GLY A 174 -3.74 -5.73 -10.72
N GLY A 175 -3.73 -4.47 -11.07
CA GLY A 175 -2.75 -3.49 -10.58
C GLY A 175 -3.04 -2.10 -11.13
N LEU A 176 -2.55 -1.03 -10.48
CA LEU A 176 -2.71 0.32 -10.98
C LEU A 176 -1.36 1.06 -10.96
N LEU A 177 -1.32 2.30 -10.55
CA LEU A 177 -0.15 3.17 -10.68
C LEU A 177 1.02 2.73 -9.79
N ARG A 178 0.75 2.46 -8.50
CA ARG A 178 1.80 2.01 -7.57
C ARG A 178 2.36 0.64 -7.97
N CYS A 179 1.49 -0.29 -8.38
CA CYS A 179 1.88 -1.62 -8.85
C CYS A 179 2.71 -1.58 -10.15
N SER A 180 2.52 -0.55 -10.96
CA SER A 180 3.21 -0.39 -12.26
C SER A 180 4.50 0.40 -12.17
N THR A 181 4.91 0.86 -10.97
CA THR A 181 6.06 1.74 -10.77
C THR A 181 7.03 1.15 -9.76
N LEU A 182 8.31 1.44 -9.96
CA LEU A 182 9.38 1.10 -9.03
C LEU A 182 10.21 2.35 -8.75
N PRO A 183 10.15 2.94 -7.56
CA PRO A 183 11.01 4.03 -7.19
C PRO A 183 12.48 3.56 -7.15
N LEU A 184 13.34 4.10 -8.00
CA LEU A 184 14.75 3.74 -8.05
C LEU A 184 15.61 4.65 -7.17
N TYR A 185 15.16 5.86 -6.93
CA TYR A 185 15.86 6.87 -6.16
C TYR A 185 14.88 7.87 -5.57
N ARG A 186 15.03 8.19 -4.30
CA ARG A 186 14.32 9.28 -3.60
C ARG A 186 15.33 10.13 -2.86
N ILE A 187 15.09 11.43 -2.81
CA ILE A 187 15.82 12.36 -1.96
C ILE A 187 14.90 12.65 -0.78
N ASP A 188 15.33 12.30 0.41
CA ASP A 188 14.65 12.74 1.63
C ASP A 188 15.00 14.22 1.85
N GLU A 189 14.04 15.10 1.64
CA GLU A 189 14.18 16.48 2.07
C GLU A 189 14.18 16.51 3.61
N LYS A 190 15.30 16.96 4.17
CA LYS A 190 15.49 17.13 5.63
C LYS A 190 14.68 18.29 6.16
#